data_3377be299c30f26e1780c447a4c61d0e
#
_entry.id   3377be299c30f26e1780c447a4c61d0e
#
_cell.length_a   1.000
_cell.length_b   1.000
_cell.length_c   1.000
_cell.angle_alpha   90.00
_cell.angle_beta   90.00
_cell.angle_gamma   90.00
#
_symmetry.space_group_name_H-M   'P 1'
#
loop_
_entity.id
_entity.type
_entity.pdbx_description
1 polymer ?
#
loop_
_entity_poly.entity_id
_entity_poly.type
_entity_poly.pdbx_seq_one_letter_code
_entity_poly.pdbx_strand_id
1 'polypeptide(L)'
;NYSASTVPILQLAFSSPTLSEAKIRDLVQNNIRLPLSALPGLAMPTPMGGKQRQITLDLDPQALAAKGLSAQDVGNALAAQNQIIPVGTAKLGTYEYTVLLNNSPKAIDELNDLPIKTVNGALITIGQVAHVRDGSPPQTNIVRVDGHRAVLMPALKNGNISTLSIVDGIRAMLPRINETLPPSLKTSLLGDASVFVKQSVGSVAQEGIIAALLTSAMILLFLGSWRSTLIIAVSIPLAVLSAIALLALSGQTLTVMTL
;
A
#
# COMPACT_ATOMS: atom_id res chain seq x y z
N ASN A 1 -12.63 -19.02 1.56
CA ASN A 1 -11.24 -19.47 1.64
C ASN A 1 -10.40 -18.37 2.31
N TYR A 2 -10.02 -18.60 3.58
CA TYR A 2 -9.03 -17.75 4.23
C TYR A 2 -7.63 -18.13 3.70
N SER A 3 -6.97 -17.19 3.04
CA SER A 3 -5.56 -17.34 2.65
C SER A 3 -4.70 -16.55 3.64
N ALA A 4 -3.57 -17.10 4.03
CA ALA A 4 -2.60 -16.39 4.88
C ALA A 4 -2.12 -15.07 4.26
N SER A 5 -2.24 -14.94 2.93
CA SER A 5 -1.93 -13.71 2.21
C SER A 5 -2.95 -12.57 2.39
N THR A 6 -4.12 -12.84 2.99
CA THR A 6 -5.14 -11.81 3.28
C THR A 6 -4.98 -11.15 4.65
N VAL A 7 -4.09 -11.70 5.50
CA VAL A 7 -3.79 -11.14 6.82
C VAL A 7 -2.69 -10.09 6.69
N PRO A 8 -2.90 -8.87 7.16
CA PRO A 8 -1.85 -7.84 7.14
C PRO A 8 -0.66 -8.25 8.02
N ILE A 9 0.53 -8.14 7.46
CA ILE A 9 1.79 -8.37 8.20
C ILE A 9 2.25 -7.12 8.96
N LEU A 10 1.76 -5.97 8.52
CA LEU A 10 2.00 -4.67 9.12
C LEU A 10 0.86 -3.74 8.71
N GLN A 11 0.50 -2.80 9.58
CA GLN A 11 -0.47 -1.76 9.27
C GLN A 11 0.20 -0.39 9.48
N LEU A 12 0.11 0.45 8.46
CA LEU A 12 0.60 1.82 8.49
C LEU A 12 -0.59 2.74 8.74
N ALA A 13 -0.55 3.51 9.80
CA ALA A 13 -1.57 4.49 10.13
C ALA A 13 -1.02 5.91 9.99
N PHE A 14 -1.82 6.77 9.37
CA PHE A 14 -1.46 8.15 9.05
C PHE A 14 -2.50 9.09 9.62
N SER A 15 -2.06 10.01 10.47
CA SER A 15 -2.92 11.01 11.09
C SER A 15 -2.26 12.38 11.08
N SER A 16 -3.06 13.43 11.09
CA SER A 16 -2.57 14.80 11.21
C SER A 16 -3.58 15.66 11.93
N PRO A 17 -3.15 16.58 12.81
CA PRO A 17 -4.05 17.52 13.45
C PRO A 17 -4.48 18.68 12.54
N THR A 18 -3.73 18.94 11.45
CA THR A 18 -3.92 20.12 10.60
C THR A 18 -4.37 19.82 9.19
N LEU A 19 -4.09 18.61 8.68
CA LEU A 19 -4.47 18.23 7.34
C LEU A 19 -5.88 17.65 7.29
N SER A 20 -6.61 17.96 6.21
CA SER A 20 -7.92 17.35 5.96
C SER A 20 -7.78 15.86 5.65
N GLU A 21 -8.83 15.08 5.95
CA GLU A 21 -8.87 13.63 5.66
C GLU A 21 -8.62 13.31 4.17
N ALA A 22 -9.11 14.17 3.27
CA ALA A 22 -8.87 14.03 1.84
C ALA A 22 -7.39 14.22 1.50
N LYS A 23 -6.74 15.24 2.06
CA LYS A 23 -5.31 15.49 1.82
C LYS A 23 -4.43 14.38 2.39
N ILE A 24 -4.75 13.86 3.59
CA ILE A 24 -4.03 12.72 4.15
C ILE A 24 -4.14 11.51 3.21
N ARG A 25 -5.35 11.19 2.74
CA ARG A 25 -5.56 10.06 1.83
C ARG A 25 -4.81 10.21 0.51
N ASP A 26 -4.81 11.41 -0.08
CA ASP A 26 -4.06 11.69 -1.30
C ASP A 26 -2.55 11.50 -1.12
N LEU A 27 -1.99 12.02 -0.03
CA LEU A 27 -0.58 11.85 0.31
C LEU A 27 -0.23 10.37 0.51
N VAL A 28 -1.06 9.63 1.24
CA VAL A 28 -0.87 8.21 1.49
C VAL A 28 -0.91 7.42 0.17
N GLN A 29 -1.89 7.70 -0.69
CA GLN A 29 -2.05 7.00 -1.96
C GLN A 29 -0.90 7.27 -2.93
N ASN A 30 -0.49 8.53 -3.08
CA ASN A 30 0.44 8.94 -4.13
C ASN A 30 1.90 8.94 -3.67
N ASN A 31 2.19 9.36 -2.45
CA ASN A 31 3.56 9.54 -1.98
C ASN A 31 4.07 8.38 -1.13
N ILE A 32 3.19 7.54 -0.58
CA ILE A 32 3.58 6.44 0.30
C ILE A 32 3.33 5.09 -0.36
N ARG A 33 2.11 4.85 -0.83
CA ARG A 33 1.74 3.57 -1.43
C ARG A 33 2.56 3.23 -2.66
N LEU A 34 2.74 4.20 -3.57
CA LEU A 34 3.47 3.97 -4.82
C LEU A 34 4.93 3.54 -4.60
N PRO A 35 5.77 4.27 -3.82
CA PRO A 35 7.13 3.83 -3.54
C PRO A 35 7.20 2.49 -2.83
N LEU A 36 6.35 2.26 -1.83
CA LEU A 36 6.34 1.00 -1.08
C LEU A 36 5.89 -0.19 -1.93
N SER A 37 5.02 0.01 -2.91
CA SER A 37 4.57 -1.05 -3.83
C SER A 37 5.71 -1.61 -4.70
N ALA A 38 6.84 -0.94 -4.77
CA ALA A 38 8.04 -1.43 -5.46
C ALA A 38 8.81 -2.49 -4.67
N LEU A 39 8.50 -2.69 -3.38
CA LEU A 39 9.15 -3.72 -2.57
C LEU A 39 8.70 -5.12 -3.01
N PRO A 40 9.66 -6.02 -3.30
CA PRO A 40 9.33 -7.38 -3.69
C PRO A 40 8.52 -8.11 -2.61
N GLY A 41 7.44 -8.78 -3.01
CA GLY A 41 6.60 -9.55 -2.11
C GLY A 41 5.65 -8.73 -1.23
N LEU A 42 5.61 -7.42 -1.40
CA LEU A 42 4.66 -6.55 -0.72
C LEU A 42 3.46 -6.25 -1.63
N ALA A 43 2.26 -6.51 -1.13
CA ALA A 43 1.02 -6.07 -1.74
C ALA A 43 0.38 -4.98 -0.87
N MET A 44 0.12 -3.84 -1.48
CA MET A 44 -0.51 -2.71 -0.79
C MET A 44 -1.86 -2.39 -1.43
N PRO A 45 -2.96 -2.81 -0.80
CA PRO A 45 -4.30 -2.44 -1.25
C PRO A 45 -4.54 -0.93 -1.10
N THR A 46 -5.70 -0.48 -1.57
CA THR A 46 -6.10 0.93 -1.39
C THR A 46 -6.21 1.30 0.08
N PRO A 47 -5.81 2.52 0.47
CA PRO A 47 -5.95 2.97 1.85
C PRO A 47 -7.40 2.93 2.35
N MET A 48 -7.57 2.53 3.60
CA MET A 48 -8.84 2.54 4.32
C MET A 48 -8.99 3.85 5.10
N GLY A 49 -10.24 4.33 5.23
CA GLY A 49 -10.51 5.62 5.89
C GLY A 49 -10.10 6.82 5.03
N GLY A 50 -10.20 7.98 5.61
CA GLY A 50 -10.05 9.25 4.89
C GLY A 50 -11.18 9.50 3.89
N LYS A 51 -11.18 10.65 3.27
CA LYS A 51 -12.11 11.02 2.20
C LYS A 51 -11.40 10.93 0.85
N GLN A 52 -11.94 10.15 -0.07
CA GLN A 52 -11.42 10.13 -1.43
C GLN A 52 -11.86 11.40 -2.14
N ARG A 53 -10.90 12.18 -2.65
CA ARG A 53 -11.22 13.36 -3.45
C ARG A 53 -11.92 12.95 -4.73
N GLN A 54 -13.01 13.63 -5.03
CA GLN A 54 -13.83 13.41 -6.22
C GLN A 54 -14.37 14.75 -6.72
N ILE A 55 -14.21 15.01 -8.00
CA ILE A 55 -14.91 16.13 -8.64
C ILE A 55 -16.30 15.63 -9.01
N THR A 56 -17.30 16.34 -8.52
CA THR A 56 -18.72 15.99 -8.73
C THR A 56 -19.38 17.07 -9.58
N LEU A 57 -20.11 16.65 -10.58
CA LEU A 57 -20.99 17.50 -11.39
C LEU A 57 -22.43 17.25 -10.94
N ASP A 58 -23.00 18.19 -10.22
CA ASP A 58 -24.41 18.14 -9.82
C ASP A 58 -25.24 18.74 -10.95
N LEU A 59 -25.93 17.89 -11.71
CA LEU A 59 -26.70 18.30 -12.89
C LEU A 59 -28.00 18.98 -12.47
N ASP A 60 -28.36 20.08 -13.16
CA ASP A 60 -29.67 20.72 -13.05
C ASP A 60 -30.63 20.14 -14.09
N PRO A 61 -31.64 19.33 -13.69
CA PRO A 61 -32.57 18.74 -14.63
C PRO A 61 -33.42 19.76 -15.39
N GLN A 62 -33.74 20.90 -14.78
CA GLN A 62 -34.56 21.93 -15.39
C GLN A 62 -33.75 22.69 -16.46
N ALA A 63 -32.49 23.03 -16.15
CA ALA A 63 -31.59 23.66 -17.09
C ALA A 63 -31.28 22.74 -18.28
N LEU A 64 -31.08 21.44 -18.05
CA LEU A 64 -30.88 20.45 -19.11
C LEU A 64 -32.11 20.38 -20.05
N ALA A 65 -33.31 20.23 -19.45
CA ALA A 65 -34.56 20.16 -20.23
C ALA A 65 -34.82 21.43 -21.03
N ALA A 66 -34.58 22.61 -20.45
CA ALA A 66 -34.75 23.89 -21.11
C ALA A 66 -33.82 24.06 -22.35
N LYS A 67 -32.66 23.38 -22.31
CA LYS A 67 -31.66 23.41 -23.39
C LYS A 67 -31.74 22.20 -24.34
N GLY A 68 -32.70 21.30 -24.12
CA GLY A 68 -32.85 20.07 -24.91
C GLY A 68 -31.68 19.11 -24.79
N LEU A 69 -31.03 19.08 -23.62
CA LEU A 69 -29.91 18.22 -23.32
C LEU A 69 -30.30 17.11 -22.32
N SER A 70 -29.59 16.00 -22.43
CA SER A 70 -29.69 14.87 -21.48
C SER A 70 -28.45 14.79 -20.59
N ALA A 71 -28.54 14.08 -19.47
CA ALA A 71 -27.37 13.75 -18.63
C ALA A 71 -26.28 12.98 -19.41
N GLN A 72 -26.71 12.17 -20.41
CA GLN A 72 -25.80 11.44 -21.28
C GLN A 72 -24.98 12.38 -22.18
N ASP A 73 -25.54 13.49 -22.66
CA ASP A 73 -24.81 14.47 -23.46
C ASP A 73 -23.68 15.09 -22.65
N VAL A 74 -23.92 15.42 -21.37
CA VAL A 74 -22.88 15.91 -20.45
C VAL A 74 -21.80 14.87 -20.22
N GLY A 75 -22.17 13.61 -19.97
CA GLY A 75 -21.23 12.50 -19.78
C GLY A 75 -20.35 12.27 -21.01
N ASN A 76 -20.95 12.28 -22.19
CA ASN A 76 -20.23 12.11 -23.46
C ASN A 76 -19.26 13.26 -23.72
N ALA A 77 -19.67 14.51 -23.46
CA ALA A 77 -18.83 15.68 -23.62
C ALA A 77 -17.61 15.64 -22.69
N LEU A 78 -17.85 15.27 -21.42
CA LEU A 78 -16.77 15.11 -20.44
C LEU A 78 -15.80 13.99 -20.85
N ALA A 79 -16.29 12.83 -21.26
CA ALA A 79 -15.47 11.71 -21.72
C ALA A 79 -14.63 12.06 -22.95
N ALA A 80 -15.19 12.84 -23.89
CA ALA A 80 -14.48 13.23 -25.10
C ALA A 80 -13.37 14.26 -24.85
N GLN A 81 -13.53 15.13 -23.85
CA GLN A 81 -12.63 16.25 -23.60
C GLN A 81 -11.65 16.01 -22.43
N ASN A 82 -11.90 15.03 -21.58
CA ASN A 82 -11.01 14.67 -20.49
C ASN A 82 -10.11 13.49 -20.89
N GLN A 83 -9.32 13.68 -21.93
CA GLN A 83 -8.45 12.63 -22.47
C GLN A 83 -7.02 13.10 -22.67
N ILE A 84 -6.07 12.20 -22.45
CA ILE A 84 -4.68 12.34 -22.83
C ILE A 84 -4.43 11.36 -23.98
N ILE A 85 -4.19 11.90 -25.18
CA ILE A 85 -4.06 11.09 -26.38
C ILE A 85 -2.61 11.16 -26.87
N PRO A 86 -1.90 10.02 -27.00
CA PRO A 86 -0.60 10.01 -27.66
C PRO A 86 -0.81 10.26 -29.16
N VAL A 87 -0.25 11.35 -29.66
CA VAL A 87 -0.43 11.79 -31.07
C VAL A 87 0.78 11.47 -31.94
N GLY A 88 1.85 10.94 -31.37
CA GLY A 88 3.04 10.55 -32.11
C GLY A 88 4.33 10.70 -31.30
N THR A 89 5.45 10.68 -32.00
CA THR A 89 6.79 10.87 -31.42
C THR A 89 7.51 12.02 -32.13
N ALA A 90 8.34 12.75 -31.39
CA ALA A 90 9.22 13.78 -31.92
C ALA A 90 10.68 13.42 -31.59
N LYS A 91 11.55 13.41 -32.60
CA LYS A 91 12.99 13.19 -32.40
C LYS A 91 13.68 14.53 -32.19
N LEU A 92 14.34 14.67 -31.04
CA LEU A 92 15.17 15.82 -30.70
C LEU A 92 16.59 15.34 -30.43
N GLY A 93 17.47 15.47 -31.41
CA GLY A 93 18.82 14.90 -31.34
C GLY A 93 18.79 13.37 -31.30
N THR A 94 19.39 12.78 -30.28
CA THR A 94 19.44 11.32 -30.04
C THR A 94 18.26 10.77 -29.25
N TYR A 95 17.36 11.64 -28.76
CA TYR A 95 16.22 11.25 -27.94
C TYR A 95 14.93 11.29 -28.76
N GLU A 96 14.05 10.33 -28.49
CA GLU A 96 12.70 10.27 -29.03
C GLU A 96 11.70 10.53 -27.91
N TYR A 97 10.87 11.56 -28.09
CA TYR A 97 9.86 11.99 -27.12
C TYR A 97 8.47 11.61 -27.60
N THR A 98 7.66 11.01 -26.74
CA THR A 98 6.24 10.82 -27.01
C THR A 98 5.52 12.16 -26.88
N VAL A 99 4.83 12.56 -27.92
CA VAL A 99 4.00 13.78 -27.93
C VAL A 99 2.60 13.40 -27.44
N LEU A 100 2.15 14.04 -26.36
CA LEU A 100 0.84 13.83 -25.78
C LEU A 100 -0.03 15.09 -26.01
N LEU A 101 -1.21 14.91 -26.58
CA LEU A 101 -2.27 15.91 -26.55
C LEU A 101 -3.05 15.74 -25.25
N ASN A 102 -2.93 16.71 -24.36
CA ASN A 102 -3.63 16.71 -23.08
C ASN A 102 -4.78 17.73 -23.14
N ASN A 103 -5.99 17.22 -23.28
CA ASN A 103 -7.23 17.99 -23.24
C ASN A 103 -7.88 18.00 -21.86
N SER A 104 -7.26 17.34 -20.84
CA SER A 104 -7.81 17.33 -19.50
C SER A 104 -7.75 18.71 -18.87
N PRO A 105 -8.82 19.18 -18.23
CA PRO A 105 -8.84 20.44 -17.49
C PRO A 105 -7.79 20.41 -16.37
N LYS A 106 -7.03 21.50 -16.24
CA LYS A 106 -5.99 21.64 -15.21
C LYS A 106 -6.54 22.17 -13.89
N ALA A 107 -7.63 22.91 -13.95
CA ALA A 107 -8.32 23.49 -12.83
C ALA A 107 -9.81 23.09 -12.83
N ILE A 108 -10.42 23.08 -11.65
CA ILE A 108 -11.84 22.71 -11.50
C ILE A 108 -12.74 23.72 -12.24
N ASP A 109 -12.35 24.99 -12.21
CA ASP A 109 -13.11 26.06 -12.88
C ASP A 109 -13.16 25.89 -14.40
N GLU A 110 -12.10 25.34 -15.01
CA GLU A 110 -12.06 25.04 -16.44
C GLU A 110 -13.11 23.98 -16.86
N LEU A 111 -13.57 23.16 -15.92
CA LEU A 111 -14.65 22.21 -16.18
C LEU A 111 -15.97 22.91 -16.50
N ASN A 112 -16.22 24.10 -15.94
CA ASN A 112 -17.44 24.88 -16.21
C ASN A 112 -17.48 25.36 -17.66
N ASP A 113 -16.32 25.63 -18.26
CA ASP A 113 -16.18 26.15 -19.61
C ASP A 113 -16.20 25.08 -20.71
N LEU A 114 -16.16 23.78 -20.29
CA LEU A 114 -16.18 22.68 -21.24
C LEU A 114 -17.48 22.68 -22.08
N PRO A 115 -17.39 22.71 -23.42
CA PRO A 115 -18.55 22.69 -24.31
C PRO A 115 -19.22 21.29 -24.29
N ILE A 116 -20.55 21.28 -24.19
CA ILE A 116 -21.35 20.06 -24.29
C ILE A 116 -21.83 19.89 -25.76
N LYS A 117 -22.56 20.88 -26.27
CA LYS A 117 -23.21 20.81 -27.58
C LYS A 117 -23.59 22.19 -28.04
N THR A 118 -23.66 22.38 -29.35
CA THR A 118 -24.26 23.57 -29.95
C THR A 118 -25.73 23.34 -30.20
N VAL A 119 -26.60 24.16 -29.61
CA VAL A 119 -28.07 24.11 -29.76
C VAL A 119 -28.52 25.46 -30.27
N ASN A 120 -29.24 25.48 -31.39
CA ASN A 120 -29.73 26.72 -32.06
C ASN A 120 -28.64 27.76 -32.29
N GLY A 121 -27.42 27.32 -32.62
CA GLY A 121 -26.27 28.19 -32.87
C GLY A 121 -25.55 28.70 -31.62
N ALA A 122 -26.02 28.42 -30.43
CA ALA A 122 -25.39 28.77 -29.16
C ALA A 122 -24.63 27.56 -28.57
N LEU A 123 -23.35 27.81 -28.22
CA LEU A 123 -22.53 26.79 -27.52
C LEU A 123 -22.97 26.72 -26.06
N ILE A 124 -23.37 25.52 -25.61
CA ILE A 124 -23.74 25.28 -24.23
C ILE A 124 -22.58 24.63 -23.50
N THR A 125 -22.19 25.21 -22.37
CA THR A 125 -21.10 24.71 -21.49
C THR A 125 -21.64 24.00 -20.25
N ILE A 126 -20.78 23.21 -19.57
CA ILE A 126 -21.13 22.47 -18.37
C ILE A 126 -21.66 23.39 -17.27
N GLY A 127 -21.01 24.56 -17.03
CA GLY A 127 -21.43 25.51 -15.99
C GLY A 127 -22.82 26.10 -16.16
N GLN A 128 -23.42 25.96 -17.37
CA GLN A 128 -24.81 26.43 -17.62
C GLN A 128 -25.88 25.39 -17.24
N VAL A 129 -25.50 24.12 -17.00
CA VAL A 129 -26.44 23.00 -16.75
C VAL A 129 -26.02 22.13 -15.57
N ALA A 130 -24.86 22.42 -14.97
CA ALA A 130 -24.34 21.69 -13.82
C ALA A 130 -23.58 22.61 -12.89
N HIS A 131 -23.51 22.22 -11.62
CA HIS A 131 -22.64 22.83 -10.64
C HIS A 131 -21.45 21.90 -10.37
N VAL A 132 -20.25 22.38 -10.67
CA VAL A 132 -19.00 21.62 -10.44
C VAL A 132 -18.50 21.90 -9.04
N ARG A 133 -18.25 20.86 -8.26
CA ARG A 133 -17.69 20.99 -6.93
C ARG A 133 -16.59 19.96 -6.65
N ASP A 134 -15.57 20.40 -5.92
CA ASP A 134 -14.58 19.53 -5.30
C ASP A 134 -15.15 18.95 -4.00
N GLY A 135 -15.21 17.66 -3.92
CA GLY A 135 -15.82 17.00 -2.79
C GLY A 135 -15.29 15.59 -2.55
N SER A 136 -16.10 14.80 -1.93
CA SER A 136 -15.84 13.38 -1.73
C SER A 136 -17.15 12.61 -1.75
N PRO A 137 -17.17 11.34 -2.20
CA PRO A 137 -18.35 10.50 -2.07
C PRO A 137 -18.71 10.29 -0.61
N PRO A 138 -19.94 9.83 -0.31
CA PRO A 138 -20.32 9.44 1.04
C PRO A 138 -19.31 8.47 1.64
N GLN A 139 -18.81 8.77 2.83
CA GLN A 139 -17.79 7.97 3.49
C GLN A 139 -18.39 6.68 4.05
N THR A 140 -17.98 5.53 3.55
CA THR A 140 -18.46 4.21 3.95
C THR A 140 -17.63 3.58 5.06
N ASN A 141 -16.37 4.03 5.24
CA ASN A 141 -15.48 3.53 6.27
C ASN A 141 -14.78 4.68 7.00
N ILE A 142 -14.62 4.52 8.30
CA ILE A 142 -13.96 5.50 9.17
C ILE A 142 -12.87 4.78 9.94
N VAL A 143 -11.66 5.28 9.85
CA VAL A 143 -10.52 4.81 10.64
C VAL A 143 -10.19 5.83 11.72
N ARG A 144 -9.90 5.34 12.91
CA ARG A 144 -9.41 6.15 14.04
C ARG A 144 -8.21 5.49 14.68
N VAL A 145 -7.23 6.30 15.02
CA VAL A 145 -6.06 5.90 15.81
C VAL A 145 -6.00 6.86 17.00
N ASP A 146 -5.97 6.32 18.20
CA ASP A 146 -5.99 7.09 19.46
C ASP A 146 -7.13 8.13 19.52
N GLY A 147 -8.31 7.74 19.00
CA GLY A 147 -9.49 8.61 18.96
C GLY A 147 -9.53 9.61 17.79
N HIS A 148 -8.43 9.86 17.12
CA HIS A 148 -8.32 10.82 16.00
C HIS A 148 -8.60 10.14 14.65
N ARG A 149 -9.18 10.89 13.72
CA ARG A 149 -9.39 10.45 12.33
C ARG A 149 -8.05 10.16 11.67
N ALA A 150 -7.95 9.03 11.00
CA ALA A 150 -6.74 8.54 10.38
C ALA A 150 -7.01 7.82 9.06
N VAL A 151 -5.96 7.59 8.31
CA VAL A 151 -5.94 6.71 7.13
C VAL A 151 -5.09 5.51 7.46
N LEU A 152 -5.60 4.31 7.22
CA LEU A 152 -4.92 3.05 7.45
C LEU A 152 -4.55 2.40 6.13
N MET A 153 -3.34 1.92 6.03
CA MET A 153 -2.84 1.19 4.88
C MET A 153 -2.27 -0.15 5.32
N PRO A 154 -2.98 -1.26 5.04
CA PRO A 154 -2.48 -2.57 5.36
C PRO A 154 -1.39 -3.00 4.37
N ALA A 155 -0.33 -3.58 4.88
CA ALA A 155 0.72 -4.25 4.12
C ALA A 155 0.46 -5.75 4.15
N LEU A 156 0.25 -6.34 2.98
CA LEU A 156 -0.02 -7.76 2.80
C LEU A 156 1.19 -8.47 2.21
N LYS A 157 1.41 -9.70 2.62
CA LYS A 157 2.43 -10.55 2.02
C LYS A 157 1.92 -11.15 0.71
N ASN A 158 2.72 -11.04 -0.35
CA ASN A 158 2.47 -11.68 -1.64
C ASN A 158 3.64 -12.61 -1.98
N GLY A 159 3.33 -13.86 -2.31
CA GLY A 159 4.33 -14.89 -2.63
C GLY A 159 5.11 -15.42 -1.40
N ASN A 160 6.26 -16.03 -1.66
CA ASN A 160 7.05 -16.76 -0.67
C ASN A 160 8.17 -15.93 -0.02
N ILE A 161 8.10 -14.59 -0.10
CA ILE A 161 9.12 -13.72 0.52
C ILE A 161 8.93 -13.67 2.04
N SER A 162 10.03 -13.59 2.78
CA SER A 162 10.00 -13.52 4.24
C SER A 162 9.27 -12.28 4.76
N THR A 163 8.37 -12.46 5.73
CA THR A 163 7.70 -11.37 6.44
C THR A 163 8.69 -10.38 7.05
N LEU A 164 9.80 -10.88 7.61
CA LEU A 164 10.85 -10.03 8.19
C LEU A 164 11.49 -9.14 7.13
N SER A 165 11.84 -9.71 5.97
CA SER A 165 12.45 -8.95 4.87
C SER A 165 11.53 -7.83 4.37
N ILE A 166 10.23 -8.10 4.25
CA ILE A 166 9.25 -7.08 3.81
C ILE A 166 9.14 -5.96 4.85
N VAL A 167 8.98 -6.31 6.14
CA VAL A 167 8.82 -5.31 7.21
C VAL A 167 10.09 -4.48 7.40
N ASP A 168 11.26 -5.12 7.36
CA ASP A 168 12.55 -4.41 7.46
C ASP A 168 12.76 -3.50 6.23
N GLY A 169 12.34 -3.94 5.03
CA GLY A 169 12.34 -3.10 3.82
C GLY A 169 11.42 -1.88 3.94
N ILE A 170 10.20 -2.04 4.47
CA ILE A 170 9.29 -0.92 4.74
C ILE A 170 9.93 0.06 5.73
N ARG A 171 10.49 -0.44 6.83
CA ARG A 171 11.13 0.39 7.86
C ARG A 171 12.33 1.16 7.32
N ALA A 172 13.10 0.58 6.42
CA ALA A 172 14.24 1.23 5.79
C ALA A 172 13.82 2.35 4.81
N MET A 173 12.68 2.20 4.13
CA MET A 173 12.16 3.19 3.18
C MET A 173 11.38 4.33 3.84
N LEU A 174 10.70 4.07 4.96
CA LEU A 174 9.83 5.06 5.62
C LEU A 174 10.53 6.39 5.95
N PRO A 175 11.75 6.44 6.50
CA PRO A 175 12.41 7.72 6.79
C PRO A 175 12.54 8.60 5.54
N ARG A 176 13.01 8.01 4.43
CA ARG A 176 13.18 8.72 3.15
C ARG A 176 11.84 9.20 2.58
N ILE A 177 10.78 8.40 2.72
CA ILE A 177 9.44 8.80 2.31
C ILE A 177 8.94 9.93 3.18
N ASN A 178 9.12 9.86 4.49
CA ASN A 178 8.69 10.89 5.44
C ASN A 178 9.35 12.25 5.19
N GLU A 179 10.59 12.30 4.68
CA GLU A 179 11.26 13.55 4.29
C GLU A 179 10.51 14.31 3.17
N THR A 180 9.76 13.60 2.33
CA THR A 180 8.97 14.19 1.24
C THR A 180 7.56 14.60 1.67
N LEU A 181 7.17 14.31 2.91
CA LEU A 181 5.83 14.53 3.44
C LEU A 181 5.78 15.78 4.35
N PRO A 182 4.61 16.41 4.47
CA PRO A 182 4.44 17.49 5.44
C PRO A 182 4.78 17.03 6.87
N PRO A 183 5.51 17.83 7.66
CA PRO A 183 5.90 17.45 9.03
C PRO A 183 4.71 17.22 9.99
N SER A 184 3.54 17.74 9.64
CA SER A 184 2.30 17.53 10.41
C SER A 184 1.68 16.14 10.22
N LEU A 185 2.12 15.37 9.21
CA LEU A 185 1.65 14.02 8.99
C LEU A 185 2.43 13.03 9.85
N LYS A 186 1.73 12.42 10.81
CA LYS A 186 2.31 11.41 11.70
C LYS A 186 2.09 10.02 11.11
N THR A 187 3.16 9.24 11.03
CA THR A 187 3.14 7.84 10.60
C THR A 187 3.31 6.94 11.82
N SER A 188 2.39 6.00 12.02
CA SER A 188 2.44 5.01 13.10
C SER A 188 2.41 3.61 12.51
N LEU A 189 3.26 2.73 13.03
CA LEU A 189 3.29 1.30 12.68
C LEU A 189 2.45 0.52 13.68
N LEU A 190 1.46 -0.20 13.20
CA LEU A 190 0.53 -0.98 14.01
C LEU A 190 0.55 -2.45 13.58
N GLY A 191 0.29 -3.36 14.52
CA GLY A 191 0.12 -4.78 14.21
C GLY A 191 1.32 -5.42 13.50
N ASP A 192 2.53 -5.12 13.98
CA ASP A 192 3.77 -5.61 13.39
C ASP A 192 3.98 -7.11 13.67
N ALA A 193 3.67 -7.95 12.67
CA ALA A 193 3.86 -9.39 12.76
C ALA A 193 5.34 -9.81 12.85
N SER A 194 6.28 -8.95 12.44
CA SER A 194 7.72 -9.27 12.47
C SER A 194 8.24 -9.43 13.89
N VAL A 195 7.67 -8.72 14.86
CA VAL A 195 8.04 -8.84 16.27
C VAL A 195 7.74 -10.25 16.79
N PHE A 196 6.55 -10.76 16.48
CA PHE A 196 6.16 -12.11 16.84
C PHE A 196 7.05 -13.17 16.19
N VAL A 197 7.36 -13.02 14.90
CA VAL A 197 8.25 -13.95 14.19
C VAL A 197 9.66 -13.92 14.77
N LYS A 198 10.21 -12.73 15.06
CA LYS A 198 11.56 -12.59 15.69
C LYS A 198 11.60 -13.23 17.07
N GLN A 199 10.57 -13.03 17.88
CA GLN A 199 10.47 -13.65 19.20
C GLN A 199 10.36 -15.17 19.10
N SER A 200 9.51 -15.70 18.21
CA SER A 200 9.35 -17.14 18.01
C SER A 200 10.66 -17.81 17.59
N VAL A 201 11.37 -17.24 16.62
CA VAL A 201 12.68 -17.74 16.19
C VAL A 201 13.70 -17.71 17.35
N GLY A 202 13.72 -16.61 18.11
CA GLY A 202 14.59 -16.45 19.27
C GLY A 202 14.29 -17.48 20.37
N SER A 203 13.01 -17.72 20.67
CA SER A 203 12.59 -18.72 21.68
C SER A 203 12.97 -20.12 21.27
N VAL A 204 12.72 -20.52 20.02
CA VAL A 204 13.11 -21.85 19.51
C VAL A 204 14.62 -22.05 19.56
N ALA A 205 15.40 -21.03 19.19
CA ALA A 205 16.86 -21.09 19.30
C ALA A 205 17.32 -21.25 20.77
N GLN A 206 16.72 -20.49 21.67
CA GLN A 206 17.02 -20.57 23.10
C GLN A 206 16.63 -21.92 23.70
N GLU A 207 15.43 -22.42 23.39
CA GLU A 207 14.97 -23.76 23.84
C GLU A 207 15.87 -24.86 23.28
N GLY A 208 16.29 -24.76 22.02
CA GLY A 208 17.25 -25.68 21.42
C GLY A 208 18.59 -25.72 22.15
N ILE A 209 19.13 -24.56 22.55
CA ILE A 209 20.37 -24.48 23.35
C ILE A 209 20.18 -25.08 24.71
N ILE A 210 19.09 -24.78 25.42
CA ILE A 210 18.79 -25.32 26.74
C ILE A 210 18.65 -26.87 26.67
N ALA A 211 17.90 -27.37 25.67
CA ALA A 211 17.74 -28.81 25.45
C ALA A 211 19.10 -29.51 25.18
N ALA A 212 19.95 -28.90 24.36
CA ALA A 212 21.28 -29.43 24.06
C ALA A 212 22.18 -29.47 25.31
N LEU A 213 22.14 -28.42 26.15
CA LEU A 213 22.89 -28.36 27.39
C LEU A 213 22.39 -29.41 28.40
N LEU A 214 21.07 -29.52 28.60
CA LEU A 214 20.49 -30.52 29.52
C LEU A 214 20.80 -31.94 29.08
N THR A 215 20.62 -32.23 27.80
CA THR A 215 20.93 -33.56 27.22
C THR A 215 22.41 -33.88 27.38
N SER A 216 23.29 -32.93 27.11
CA SER A 216 24.75 -33.09 27.27
C SER A 216 25.12 -33.32 28.74
N ALA A 217 24.50 -32.59 29.67
CA ALA A 217 24.73 -32.76 31.12
C ALA A 217 24.26 -34.16 31.61
N MET A 218 23.09 -34.62 31.14
CA MET A 218 22.57 -35.96 31.47
C MET A 218 23.49 -37.07 30.96
N ILE A 219 23.97 -36.93 29.71
CA ILE A 219 24.89 -37.91 29.11
C ILE A 219 26.21 -37.93 29.85
N LEU A 220 26.75 -36.79 30.25
CA LEU A 220 27.97 -36.71 31.04
C LEU A 220 27.79 -37.39 32.40
N LEU A 221 26.66 -37.19 33.05
CA LEU A 221 26.34 -37.77 34.36
C LEU A 221 26.16 -39.28 34.28
N PHE A 222 25.47 -39.82 33.28
CA PHE A 222 25.19 -41.27 33.20
C PHE A 222 26.29 -42.07 32.51
N LEU A 223 26.93 -41.55 31.46
CA LEU A 223 27.99 -42.25 30.74
C LEU A 223 29.39 -41.94 31.25
N GLY A 224 29.58 -40.83 31.99
CA GLY A 224 30.87 -40.44 32.54
C GLY A 224 31.97 -40.17 31.48
N SER A 225 31.58 -40.06 30.17
CA SER A 225 32.50 -39.95 29.06
C SER A 225 32.42 -38.56 28.41
N TRP A 226 33.44 -37.75 28.66
CA TRP A 226 33.58 -36.42 28.03
C TRP A 226 33.56 -36.45 26.49
N ARG A 227 34.16 -37.49 25.90
CA ARG A 227 34.24 -37.64 24.44
C ARG A 227 32.85 -37.85 23.82
N SER A 228 32.05 -38.73 24.42
CA SER A 228 30.66 -38.99 23.94
C SER A 228 29.77 -37.76 24.11
N THR A 229 29.91 -37.04 25.21
CA THR A 229 29.16 -35.80 25.47
C THR A 229 29.49 -34.72 24.45
N LEU A 230 30.76 -34.56 24.10
CA LEU A 230 31.18 -33.56 23.11
C LEU A 230 30.62 -33.86 21.71
N ILE A 231 30.62 -35.15 21.31
CA ILE A 231 30.07 -35.57 20.01
C ILE A 231 28.58 -35.21 19.94
N ILE A 232 27.82 -35.50 21.02
CA ILE A 232 26.39 -35.23 21.03
C ILE A 232 26.09 -33.72 21.12
N ALA A 233 26.86 -32.98 21.91
CA ALA A 233 26.73 -31.53 22.04
C ALA A 233 26.93 -30.81 20.70
N VAL A 234 27.78 -31.36 19.83
CA VAL A 234 28.01 -30.82 18.48
C VAL A 234 26.97 -31.34 17.47
N SER A 235 26.51 -32.59 17.63
CA SER A 235 25.55 -33.22 16.68
C SER A 235 24.18 -32.57 16.73
N ILE A 236 23.71 -32.11 17.91
CA ILE A 236 22.38 -31.46 18.01
C ILE A 236 22.31 -30.16 17.23
N PRO A 237 23.20 -29.17 17.43
CA PRO A 237 23.21 -27.95 16.61
C PRO A 237 23.40 -28.22 15.11
N LEU A 238 24.26 -29.19 14.77
CA LEU A 238 24.52 -29.57 13.39
C LEU A 238 23.27 -30.16 12.70
N ALA A 239 22.49 -30.97 13.41
CA ALA A 239 21.23 -31.52 12.93
C ALA A 239 20.20 -30.40 12.67
N VAL A 240 20.07 -29.44 13.58
CA VAL A 240 19.18 -28.27 13.39
C VAL A 240 19.63 -27.42 12.19
N LEU A 241 20.93 -27.14 12.09
CA LEU A 241 21.47 -26.37 10.95
C LEU A 241 21.27 -27.10 9.61
N SER A 242 21.43 -28.43 9.58
CA SER A 242 21.18 -29.21 8.36
C SER A 242 19.71 -29.24 7.98
N ALA A 243 18.78 -29.29 8.94
CA ALA A 243 17.35 -29.20 8.69
C ALA A 243 16.98 -27.83 8.10
N ILE A 244 17.52 -26.73 8.66
CA ILE A 244 17.30 -25.39 8.15
C ILE A 244 17.88 -25.23 6.73
N ALA A 245 19.08 -25.79 6.49
CA ALA A 245 19.70 -25.78 5.17
C ALA A 245 18.86 -26.53 4.12
N LEU A 246 18.29 -27.67 4.47
CA LEU A 246 17.41 -28.44 3.60
C LEU A 246 16.09 -27.68 3.31
N LEU A 247 15.52 -27.02 4.30
CA LEU A 247 14.36 -26.12 4.11
C LEU A 247 14.68 -24.98 3.14
N ALA A 248 15.84 -24.35 3.30
CA ALA A 248 16.29 -23.30 2.39
C ALA A 248 16.50 -23.80 0.95
N LEU A 249 17.10 -24.98 0.78
CA LEU A 249 17.30 -25.62 -0.52
C LEU A 249 15.96 -26.01 -1.19
N SER A 250 14.94 -26.35 -0.40
CA SER A 250 13.59 -26.65 -0.92
C SER A 250 12.78 -25.38 -1.27
N GLY A 251 13.38 -24.19 -1.15
CA GLY A 251 12.73 -22.93 -1.47
C GLY A 251 11.68 -22.47 -0.45
N GLN A 252 11.66 -23.08 0.74
CA GLN A 252 10.76 -22.70 1.81
C GLN A 252 11.37 -21.57 2.65
N THR A 253 10.54 -20.60 3.01
CA THR A 253 10.97 -19.52 3.93
C THR A 253 10.65 -19.90 5.38
N LEU A 254 11.51 -19.46 6.31
CA LEU A 254 11.25 -19.59 7.74
C LEU A 254 10.02 -18.76 8.11
N THR A 255 8.97 -19.44 8.51
CA THR A 255 7.72 -18.88 9.04
C THR A 255 7.41 -19.56 10.36
N VAL A 256 6.49 -18.97 11.14
CA VAL A 256 6.01 -19.60 12.40
C VAL A 256 5.43 -21.00 12.17
N MET A 257 4.96 -21.30 10.95
CA MET A 257 4.39 -22.61 10.59
C MET A 257 5.44 -23.63 10.14
N THR A 258 6.67 -23.19 9.84
CA THR A 258 7.78 -24.07 9.40
C THR A 258 8.83 -24.29 10.50
N LEU A 259 8.69 -23.61 11.62
CA LEU A 259 9.47 -23.80 12.85
C LEU A 259 8.84 -24.85 13.75
#